data_e16419c8911edd469f537eceb5b6bddc
#
_entry.id   e16419c8911edd469f537eceb5b6bddc
#
_cell.length_a   1.000
_cell.length_b   1.000
_cell.length_c   1.000
_cell.angle_alpha   90.00
_cell.angle_beta   90.00
_cell.angle_gamma   90.00
#
_symmetry.space_group_name_H-M   'P 1'
#
loop_
_entity.id
_entity.type
_entity.pdbx_description
1 polymer ?
#
loop_
_entity_poly.entity_id
_entity_poly.type
_entity_poly.pdbx_seq_one_letter_code
_entity_poly.pdbx_strand_id
1 'polypeptide(L)'
;MRSLLFKLVASIALLLPAVASSQALTSELNEEVVQIPKLGKFFTVQLETTLYKPVTGGPFPIVVINHGKSLGDTRFQSRNRPTSAARFFLQRGYAVVVPMRQGFSKSEGSYIGGGCNVESNGNVQAEDVKAVLDFVVQQPWARKDQILVAGQSHGGWTTLAFGQENYPGVRGLINFAGGLRQEGCAGWESGLGRAASEYAKNTKSPSLWFYGDNDSYFSSFTYKNMFEKYTAAGGQAELVAFGVFGSDSHAMFGSRSGEAIWQPKVQQFMQKLGLPVDVISPEFAATPPMPIPPATNFADIGDVNAIPYIGEKGRDGYKNFLTKQYPRAFVISASGRWSWAEMGDDPLKRALDICRKNSGTECRLYAVDDQVVWGKD
;
A
#
# COMPACT_ATOMS: atom_id res chain seq x y z
N MET A 1 30.98 -48.42 -48.89
CA MET A 1 30.63 -47.04 -48.56
C MET A 1 29.30 -47.04 -47.81
N ARG A 2 29.32 -46.95 -46.47
CA ARG A 2 28.12 -46.92 -45.63
C ARG A 2 27.88 -45.48 -45.21
N SER A 3 26.74 -44.93 -45.62
CA SER A 3 26.27 -43.61 -45.26
C SER A 3 25.64 -43.62 -43.85
N LEU A 4 26.20 -42.88 -42.90
CA LEU A 4 25.58 -42.61 -41.59
C LEU A 4 24.65 -41.40 -41.72
N LEU A 5 23.34 -41.63 -41.57
CA LEU A 5 22.36 -40.56 -41.37
C LEU A 5 22.34 -40.21 -39.89
N PHE A 6 22.78 -39.00 -39.54
CA PHE A 6 22.55 -38.39 -38.23
C PHE A 6 21.13 -37.82 -38.19
N LYS A 7 20.27 -38.37 -37.31
CA LYS A 7 18.98 -37.77 -36.99
C LYS A 7 19.17 -36.73 -35.93
N LEU A 8 18.99 -35.46 -36.30
CA LEU A 8 18.90 -34.36 -35.35
C LEU A 8 17.51 -34.39 -34.70
N VAL A 9 17.47 -34.71 -33.41
CA VAL A 9 16.23 -34.56 -32.60
C VAL A 9 16.25 -33.15 -32.04
N ALA A 10 15.44 -32.25 -32.59
CA ALA A 10 15.21 -30.92 -32.05
C ALA A 10 14.23 -31.03 -30.87
N SER A 11 14.74 -30.87 -29.65
CA SER A 11 13.92 -30.72 -28.46
C SER A 11 13.29 -29.32 -28.43
N ILE A 12 12.01 -29.24 -28.75
CA ILE A 12 11.20 -28.02 -28.55
C ILE A 12 10.91 -27.92 -27.07
N ALA A 13 11.62 -27.03 -26.36
CA ALA A 13 11.27 -26.63 -25.02
C ALA A 13 10.01 -25.75 -25.10
N LEU A 14 8.85 -26.31 -24.69
CA LEU A 14 7.66 -25.52 -24.45
C LEU A 14 7.90 -24.56 -23.28
N LEU A 15 8.15 -23.30 -23.58
CA LEU A 15 8.07 -22.20 -22.61
C LEU A 15 6.58 -22.00 -22.25
N LEU A 16 6.14 -22.61 -21.16
CA LEU A 16 4.85 -22.28 -20.57
C LEU A 16 4.96 -20.83 -20.04
N PRO A 17 4.05 -19.94 -20.44
CA PRO A 17 4.04 -18.60 -19.91
C PRO A 17 3.77 -18.69 -18.40
N ALA A 18 4.60 -18.03 -17.60
CA ALA A 18 4.33 -17.82 -16.18
C ALA A 18 3.01 -17.05 -16.07
N VAL A 19 1.95 -17.72 -15.67
CA VAL A 19 0.66 -17.09 -15.37
C VAL A 19 0.91 -16.21 -14.16
N ALA A 20 1.05 -14.90 -14.38
CA ALA A 20 1.03 -13.93 -13.30
C ALA A 20 -0.30 -14.13 -12.56
N SER A 21 -0.23 -14.62 -11.33
CA SER A 21 -1.41 -14.81 -10.48
C SER A 21 -2.03 -13.43 -10.23
N SER A 22 -3.12 -13.13 -10.92
CA SER A 22 -3.89 -11.93 -10.60
C SER A 22 -4.44 -12.11 -9.19
N GLN A 23 -4.23 -11.10 -8.32
CA GLN A 23 -4.82 -11.11 -6.99
C GLN A 23 -6.35 -11.23 -7.12
N ALA A 24 -6.95 -12.25 -6.49
CA ALA A 24 -8.40 -12.41 -6.48
C ALA A 24 -9.07 -11.19 -5.84
N LEU A 25 -10.16 -10.72 -6.43
CA LEU A 25 -10.94 -9.60 -5.92
C LEU A 25 -11.67 -9.99 -4.63
N THR A 26 -11.83 -9.05 -3.71
CA THR A 26 -12.57 -9.23 -2.46
C THR A 26 -14.04 -8.84 -2.68
N SER A 27 -14.89 -9.83 -2.92
CA SER A 27 -16.34 -9.61 -3.14
C SER A 27 -17.02 -8.91 -1.96
N GLU A 28 -16.60 -9.22 -0.74
CA GLU A 28 -17.13 -8.60 0.50
C GLU A 28 -16.96 -7.07 0.55
N LEU A 29 -16.02 -6.52 -0.21
CA LEU A 29 -15.78 -5.08 -0.30
C LEU A 29 -16.25 -4.47 -1.62
N ASN A 30 -16.94 -5.23 -2.45
CA ASN A 30 -17.31 -4.83 -3.81
C ASN A 30 -16.09 -4.29 -4.58
N GLU A 31 -14.96 -5.02 -4.46
CA GLU A 31 -13.69 -4.63 -5.07
C GLU A 31 -13.78 -4.74 -6.59
N GLU A 32 -13.43 -3.65 -7.26
CA GLU A 32 -13.37 -3.55 -8.72
C GLU A 32 -12.01 -2.98 -9.13
N VAL A 33 -11.48 -3.40 -10.27
CA VAL A 33 -10.26 -2.83 -10.85
C VAL A 33 -10.58 -2.24 -12.20
N VAL A 34 -10.28 -0.96 -12.36
CA VAL A 34 -10.52 -0.21 -13.59
C VAL A 34 -9.21 0.40 -14.10
N GLN A 35 -9.15 0.67 -15.40
CA GLN A 35 -8.07 1.41 -16.02
C GLN A 35 -8.55 2.85 -16.24
N ILE A 36 -7.87 3.81 -15.61
CA ILE A 36 -8.21 5.23 -15.71
C ILE A 36 -7.20 5.93 -16.61
N PRO A 37 -7.65 6.63 -17.67
CA PRO A 37 -6.72 7.30 -18.58
C PRO A 37 -6.16 8.58 -17.94
N LYS A 38 -4.82 8.69 -17.92
CA LYS A 38 -4.08 9.94 -17.71
C LYS A 38 -3.64 10.48 -19.06
N LEU A 39 -4.16 11.63 -19.43
CA LEU A 39 -3.79 12.31 -20.68
C LEU A 39 -2.42 12.97 -20.52
N GLY A 40 -1.44 12.54 -21.28
CA GLY A 40 -0.14 13.20 -21.41
C GLY A 40 -0.08 14.07 -22.67
N LYS A 41 1.01 14.82 -22.85
CA LYS A 41 1.21 15.67 -24.04
C LYS A 41 1.24 14.88 -25.36
N PHE A 42 1.77 13.66 -25.32
CA PHE A 42 1.97 12.84 -26.53
C PHE A 42 1.28 11.48 -26.44
N PHE A 43 1.12 10.93 -25.25
CA PHE A 43 0.56 9.59 -25.03
C PHE A 43 -0.39 9.62 -23.83
N THR A 44 -1.47 8.85 -23.93
CA THR A 44 -2.32 8.51 -22.79
C THR A 44 -1.75 7.28 -22.12
N VAL A 45 -1.64 7.28 -20.81
CA VAL A 45 -1.28 6.11 -20.00
C VAL A 45 -2.48 5.65 -19.18
N GLN A 46 -2.64 4.35 -19.03
CA GLN A 46 -3.70 3.77 -18.21
C GLN A 46 -3.18 3.55 -16.79
N LEU A 47 -3.92 4.04 -15.80
CA LEU A 47 -3.61 3.87 -14.38
C LEU A 47 -4.51 2.78 -13.79
N GLU A 48 -3.90 1.65 -13.38
CA GLU A 48 -4.61 0.58 -12.68
C GLU A 48 -5.17 1.11 -11.37
N THR A 49 -6.48 1.17 -11.24
CA THR A 49 -7.12 1.75 -10.06
C THR A 49 -8.10 0.77 -9.44
N THR A 50 -7.94 0.52 -8.13
CA THR A 50 -8.90 -0.26 -7.37
C THR A 50 -9.99 0.65 -6.82
N LEU A 51 -11.21 0.23 -6.99
CA LEU A 51 -12.40 0.87 -6.43
C LEU A 51 -13.05 -0.08 -5.41
N TYR A 52 -13.41 0.48 -4.26
CA TYR A 52 -14.31 -0.15 -3.29
C TYR A 52 -15.48 0.80 -3.08
N LYS A 53 -16.70 0.37 -3.32
CA LYS A 53 -17.86 1.25 -3.17
C LYS A 53 -19.08 0.47 -2.72
N PRO A 54 -20.01 1.09 -1.97
CA PRO A 54 -21.31 0.49 -1.69
C PRO A 54 -22.05 0.18 -3.00
N VAL A 55 -22.85 -0.88 -2.99
CA VAL A 55 -23.61 -1.32 -4.19
C VAL A 55 -24.79 -0.40 -4.48
N THR A 56 -25.45 0.06 -3.41
CA THR A 56 -26.67 0.86 -3.48
C THR A 56 -26.50 2.19 -2.79
N GLY A 57 -27.29 3.16 -3.17
CA GLY A 57 -27.19 4.53 -2.65
C GLY A 57 -26.33 5.41 -3.53
N GLY A 58 -25.72 6.43 -2.93
CA GLY A 58 -24.91 7.45 -3.62
C GLY A 58 -25.72 8.71 -3.92
N PRO A 59 -25.05 9.76 -4.40
CA PRO A 59 -23.60 9.82 -4.61
C PRO A 59 -22.81 9.73 -3.30
N PHE A 60 -21.65 9.02 -3.34
CA PHE A 60 -20.81 8.73 -2.18
C PHE A 60 -19.70 9.78 -2.01
N PRO A 61 -19.40 10.21 -0.79
CA PRO A 61 -18.14 10.90 -0.50
C PRO A 61 -16.95 10.02 -0.96
N ILE A 62 -15.85 10.67 -1.32
CA ILE A 62 -14.70 10.01 -1.93
C ILE A 62 -13.52 10.03 -0.98
N VAL A 63 -12.79 8.93 -0.87
CA VAL A 63 -11.42 8.93 -0.34
C VAL A 63 -10.48 8.32 -1.37
N VAL A 64 -9.42 9.05 -1.73
CA VAL A 64 -8.30 8.52 -2.51
C VAL A 64 -7.22 8.07 -1.54
N ILE A 65 -6.69 6.84 -1.72
CA ILE A 65 -5.59 6.33 -0.89
C ILE A 65 -4.38 6.03 -1.77
N ASN A 66 -3.35 6.84 -1.65
CA ASN A 66 -2.10 6.74 -2.39
C ASN A 66 -1.16 5.71 -1.74
N HIS A 67 -0.68 4.76 -2.53
CA HIS A 67 0.21 3.68 -2.08
C HIS A 67 1.64 4.14 -1.82
N GLY A 68 2.36 3.42 -0.93
CA GLY A 68 3.79 3.55 -0.71
C GLY A 68 4.61 3.02 -1.90
N LYS A 69 5.94 3.04 -1.75
CA LYS A 69 6.88 2.47 -2.72
C LYS A 69 7.72 1.40 -2.03
N SER A 70 7.62 0.17 -2.51
CA SER A 70 8.48 -0.93 -2.07
C SER A 70 9.88 -0.80 -2.67
N LEU A 71 10.84 -1.50 -2.07
CA LEU A 71 12.18 -1.65 -2.66
C LEU A 71 12.10 -2.41 -3.99
N GLY A 72 13.04 -2.13 -4.88
CA GLY A 72 13.13 -2.80 -6.17
C GLY A 72 12.35 -2.09 -7.29
N ASP A 73 12.12 -2.83 -8.37
CA ASP A 73 11.42 -2.31 -9.55
C ASP A 73 9.92 -2.16 -9.27
N THR A 74 9.42 -0.96 -9.50
CA THR A 74 8.01 -0.57 -9.25
C THR A 74 7.00 -1.41 -10.05
N ARG A 75 7.42 -1.94 -11.21
CA ARG A 75 6.60 -2.84 -12.04
C ARG A 75 6.20 -4.12 -11.33
N PHE A 76 7.05 -4.61 -10.44
CA PHE A 76 6.81 -5.83 -9.69
C PHE A 76 6.15 -5.57 -8.33
N GLN A 77 5.87 -4.32 -7.99
CA GLN A 77 5.08 -4.01 -6.80
C GLN A 77 3.65 -4.48 -7.01
N SER A 78 3.15 -5.27 -6.07
CA SER A 78 1.76 -5.72 -6.09
C SER A 78 0.79 -4.54 -6.04
N ARG A 79 -0.38 -4.69 -6.64
CA ARG A 79 -1.49 -3.75 -6.54
C ARG A 79 -1.83 -3.49 -5.07
N ASN A 80 -1.85 -2.23 -4.67
CA ASN A 80 -2.14 -1.83 -3.29
C ASN A 80 -3.60 -2.10 -2.92
N ARG A 81 -3.82 -2.74 -1.79
CA ARG A 81 -5.14 -3.12 -1.28
C ARG A 81 -5.26 -2.78 0.21
N PRO A 82 -5.47 -1.53 0.58
CA PRO A 82 -5.58 -1.09 1.98
C PRO A 82 -6.96 -1.46 2.54
N THR A 83 -7.27 -2.76 2.63
CA THR A 83 -8.62 -3.26 2.93
C THR A 83 -9.12 -2.85 4.31
N SER A 84 -8.24 -2.74 5.31
CA SER A 84 -8.60 -2.19 6.62
C SER A 84 -9.11 -0.75 6.52
N ALA A 85 -8.36 0.11 5.82
CA ALA A 85 -8.79 1.48 5.59
C ALA A 85 -10.03 1.54 4.67
N ALA A 86 -10.11 0.69 3.66
CA ALA A 86 -11.30 0.59 2.82
C ALA A 86 -12.55 0.26 3.65
N ARG A 87 -12.47 -0.71 4.57
CA ARG A 87 -13.58 -1.03 5.48
C ARG A 87 -13.98 0.14 6.36
N PHE A 88 -13.02 0.85 6.95
CA PHE A 88 -13.29 2.03 7.77
C PHE A 88 -14.12 3.08 7.02
N PHE A 89 -13.76 3.37 5.78
CA PHE A 89 -14.45 4.36 4.96
C PHE A 89 -15.75 3.82 4.37
N LEU A 90 -15.80 2.57 3.89
CA LEU A 90 -17.02 1.93 3.38
C LEU A 90 -18.12 1.87 4.44
N GLN A 91 -17.79 1.54 5.69
CA GLN A 91 -18.75 1.56 6.80
C GLN A 91 -19.41 2.92 6.98
N ARG A 92 -18.73 4.01 6.57
CA ARG A 92 -19.23 5.39 6.63
C ARG A 92 -19.82 5.88 5.30
N GLY A 93 -20.04 4.96 4.37
CA GLY A 93 -20.66 5.24 3.09
C GLY A 93 -19.75 5.91 2.04
N TYR A 94 -18.43 5.88 2.22
CA TYR A 94 -17.49 6.40 1.23
C TYR A 94 -17.23 5.40 0.11
N ALA A 95 -16.97 5.93 -1.08
CA ALA A 95 -16.24 5.20 -2.11
C ALA A 95 -14.73 5.42 -1.93
N VAL A 96 -13.97 4.32 -1.97
CA VAL A 96 -12.51 4.31 -1.79
C VAL A 96 -11.85 4.06 -3.13
N VAL A 97 -10.94 4.95 -3.51
CA VAL A 97 -10.23 4.95 -4.79
C VAL A 97 -8.74 4.76 -4.51
N VAL A 98 -8.15 3.69 -5.04
CA VAL A 98 -6.74 3.34 -4.78
C VAL A 98 -6.01 3.23 -6.11
N PRO A 99 -5.45 4.35 -6.61
CA PRO A 99 -4.68 4.32 -7.85
C PRO A 99 -3.31 3.68 -7.63
N MET A 100 -2.88 2.83 -8.55
CA MET A 100 -1.47 2.54 -8.77
C MET A 100 -0.93 3.65 -9.68
N ARG A 101 0.05 4.40 -9.20
CA ARG A 101 0.61 5.50 -9.98
C ARG A 101 1.38 5.00 -11.20
N GLN A 102 1.65 5.89 -12.16
CA GLN A 102 2.35 5.58 -13.42
C GLN A 102 3.64 4.79 -13.16
N GLY A 103 3.81 3.68 -13.87
CA GLY A 103 4.97 2.79 -13.76
C GLY A 103 4.95 1.83 -12.58
N PHE A 104 3.86 1.77 -11.80
CA PHE A 104 3.68 0.79 -10.73
C PHE A 104 2.69 -0.30 -11.15
N SER A 105 2.95 -1.55 -10.74
CA SER A 105 2.08 -2.70 -10.99
C SER A 105 1.72 -2.82 -12.47
N LYS A 106 0.42 -2.76 -12.81
CA LYS A 106 -0.09 -2.81 -14.20
C LYS A 106 -0.43 -1.43 -14.77
N SER A 107 -0.14 -0.36 -14.06
CA SER A 107 -0.22 0.98 -14.64
C SER A 107 0.82 1.16 -15.73
N GLU A 108 0.43 1.77 -16.82
CA GLU A 108 1.32 2.03 -17.95
C GLU A 108 2.35 3.12 -17.67
N GLY A 109 3.17 3.44 -18.65
CA GLY A 109 4.25 4.43 -18.56
C GLY A 109 5.43 3.91 -17.70
N SER A 110 6.31 4.75 -17.26
CA SER A 110 7.45 4.44 -16.40
C SER A 110 7.41 5.27 -15.13
N TYR A 111 7.92 4.74 -14.03
CA TYR A 111 8.07 5.50 -12.80
C TYR A 111 9.05 6.65 -13.00
N ILE A 112 8.63 7.86 -12.64
CA ILE A 112 9.46 9.06 -12.73
C ILE A 112 9.97 9.38 -11.32
N GLY A 113 11.25 9.04 -11.08
CA GLY A 113 11.86 9.14 -9.74
C GLY A 113 12.32 10.55 -9.36
N GLY A 114 12.53 11.45 -10.32
CA GLY A 114 13.00 12.81 -10.06
C GLY A 114 14.46 12.92 -9.59
N GLY A 115 15.22 11.81 -9.52
CA GLY A 115 16.58 11.80 -8.98
C GLY A 115 16.61 12.31 -7.54
N CYS A 116 17.51 13.27 -7.24
CA CYS A 116 17.61 13.89 -5.92
C CYS A 116 16.59 15.02 -5.68
N ASN A 117 15.73 15.34 -6.64
CA ASN A 117 14.70 16.36 -6.47
C ASN A 117 13.41 15.71 -5.93
N VAL A 118 13.31 15.63 -4.60
CA VAL A 118 12.15 15.04 -3.91
C VAL A 118 10.86 15.85 -4.12
N GLU A 119 10.96 17.16 -4.31
CA GLU A 119 9.82 18.04 -4.62
C GLU A 119 9.25 17.70 -6.00
N SER A 120 10.10 17.67 -7.03
CA SER A 120 9.68 17.30 -8.39
C SER A 120 9.07 15.89 -8.43
N ASN A 121 9.63 14.94 -7.65
CA ASN A 121 9.04 13.61 -7.54
C ASN A 121 7.59 13.68 -7.06
N GLY A 122 7.34 14.35 -5.93
CA GLY A 122 5.99 14.47 -5.38
C GLY A 122 5.02 15.12 -6.36
N ASN A 123 5.44 16.18 -7.05
CA ASN A 123 4.62 16.90 -8.04
C ASN A 123 4.21 15.99 -9.20
N VAL A 124 5.15 15.23 -9.78
CA VAL A 124 4.84 14.28 -10.85
C VAL A 124 3.89 13.19 -10.41
N GLN A 125 4.05 12.67 -9.18
CA GLN A 125 3.12 11.67 -8.63
C GLN A 125 1.73 12.26 -8.33
N ALA A 126 1.65 13.54 -7.99
CA ALA A 126 0.38 14.24 -7.75
C ALA A 126 -0.44 14.41 -9.03
N GLU A 127 0.19 14.51 -10.20
CA GLU A 127 -0.50 14.53 -11.50
C GLU A 127 -1.34 13.26 -11.73
N ASP A 128 -0.86 12.09 -11.28
CA ASP A 128 -1.60 10.84 -11.37
C ASP A 128 -2.86 10.87 -10.51
N VAL A 129 -2.75 11.40 -9.28
CA VAL A 129 -3.88 11.58 -8.37
C VAL A 129 -4.92 12.51 -8.98
N LYS A 130 -4.46 13.62 -9.59
CA LYS A 130 -5.32 14.56 -10.29
C LYS A 130 -6.07 13.90 -11.44
N ALA A 131 -5.36 13.16 -12.30
CA ALA A 131 -5.99 12.48 -13.44
C ALA A 131 -7.05 11.47 -12.99
N VAL A 132 -6.79 10.73 -11.90
CA VAL A 132 -7.76 9.80 -11.31
C VAL A 132 -8.97 10.54 -10.76
N LEU A 133 -8.78 11.64 -10.04
CA LEU A 133 -9.90 12.45 -9.54
C LEU A 133 -10.70 13.11 -10.68
N ASP A 134 -10.05 13.60 -11.72
CA ASP A 134 -10.74 14.17 -12.90
C ASP A 134 -11.69 13.13 -13.54
N PHE A 135 -11.33 11.86 -13.54
CA PHE A 135 -12.20 10.77 -14.00
C PHE A 135 -13.30 10.44 -12.98
N VAL A 136 -12.93 10.29 -11.70
CA VAL A 136 -13.84 9.85 -10.64
C VAL A 136 -14.99 10.84 -10.41
N VAL A 137 -14.72 12.15 -10.43
CA VAL A 137 -15.75 13.16 -10.18
C VAL A 137 -16.77 13.28 -11.32
N GLN A 138 -16.53 12.66 -12.47
CA GLN A 138 -17.50 12.56 -13.56
C GLN A 138 -18.46 11.36 -13.38
N GLN A 139 -18.17 10.48 -12.44
CA GLN A 139 -19.01 9.30 -12.23
C GLN A 139 -20.30 9.67 -11.48
N PRO A 140 -21.45 9.10 -11.84
CA PRO A 140 -22.74 9.43 -11.21
C PRO A 140 -22.80 9.05 -9.73
N TRP A 141 -21.95 8.14 -9.29
CA TRP A 141 -21.85 7.69 -7.90
C TRP A 141 -20.94 8.59 -7.03
N ALA A 142 -20.24 9.57 -7.58
CA ALA A 142 -19.25 10.37 -6.88
C ALA A 142 -19.82 11.67 -6.33
N ARG A 143 -19.69 11.92 -5.02
CA ARG A 143 -19.98 13.19 -4.39
C ARG A 143 -18.75 14.08 -4.47
N LYS A 144 -18.69 14.90 -5.50
CA LYS A 144 -17.51 15.69 -5.89
C LYS A 144 -17.12 16.85 -4.95
N ASP A 145 -17.96 17.18 -3.98
CA ASP A 145 -17.72 18.23 -2.97
C ASP A 145 -17.26 17.69 -1.61
N GLN A 146 -17.11 16.37 -1.47
CA GLN A 146 -16.72 15.69 -0.24
C GLN A 146 -15.60 14.67 -0.54
N ILE A 147 -14.38 15.17 -0.73
CA ILE A 147 -13.22 14.36 -1.10
C ILE A 147 -12.15 14.45 -0.01
N LEU A 148 -11.61 13.29 0.39
CA LEU A 148 -10.39 13.17 1.17
C LEU A 148 -9.28 12.57 0.28
N VAL A 149 -8.04 13.00 0.50
CA VAL A 149 -6.87 12.38 -0.13
C VAL A 149 -5.94 11.92 0.98
N ALA A 150 -5.66 10.64 1.01
CA ALA A 150 -4.80 10.00 1.99
C ALA A 150 -3.64 9.28 1.30
N GLY A 151 -2.58 9.00 2.03
CA GLY A 151 -1.50 8.18 1.51
C GLY A 151 -0.50 7.77 2.58
N GLN A 152 0.24 6.68 2.29
CA GLN A 152 1.23 6.12 3.19
C GLN A 152 2.60 6.15 2.52
N SER A 153 3.65 6.52 3.29
CA SER A 153 5.04 6.52 2.80
C SER A 153 5.19 7.42 1.57
N HIS A 154 5.71 6.92 0.46
CA HIS A 154 5.74 7.66 -0.80
C HIS A 154 4.36 8.18 -1.25
N GLY A 155 3.26 7.47 -0.89
CA GLY A 155 1.90 7.94 -1.12
C GLY A 155 1.49 9.10 -0.21
N GLY A 156 1.98 9.13 1.03
CA GLY A 156 1.82 10.28 1.93
C GLY A 156 2.54 11.52 1.37
N TRP A 157 3.75 11.33 0.84
CA TRP A 157 4.49 12.38 0.15
C TRP A 157 3.74 12.92 -1.07
N THR A 158 3.21 12.01 -1.90
CA THR A 158 2.33 12.35 -3.04
C THR A 158 1.10 13.14 -2.59
N THR A 159 0.49 12.76 -1.46
CA THR A 159 -0.69 13.44 -0.90
C THR A 159 -0.38 14.89 -0.51
N LEU A 160 0.80 15.13 0.11
CA LEU A 160 1.20 16.50 0.46
C LEU A 160 1.47 17.35 -0.79
N ALA A 161 2.15 16.79 -1.78
CA ALA A 161 2.37 17.46 -3.07
C ALA A 161 1.06 17.78 -3.78
N PHE A 162 0.10 16.85 -3.76
CA PHE A 162 -1.23 17.03 -4.35
C PHE A 162 -2.02 18.18 -3.70
N GLY A 163 -1.75 18.48 -2.43
CA GLY A 163 -2.39 19.61 -1.73
C GLY A 163 -2.29 20.92 -2.46
N GLN A 164 -1.20 21.16 -3.20
CA GLN A 164 -0.96 22.38 -3.99
C GLN A 164 -1.95 22.57 -5.15
N GLU A 165 -2.56 21.50 -5.64
CA GLU A 165 -3.56 21.55 -6.71
C GLU A 165 -4.83 22.27 -6.26
N ASN A 166 -5.08 22.38 -4.96
CA ASN A 166 -6.31 22.93 -4.40
C ASN A 166 -7.54 22.39 -5.12
N TYR A 167 -7.52 21.07 -5.37
CA TYR A 167 -8.51 20.41 -6.21
C TYR A 167 -9.94 20.65 -5.65
N PRO A 168 -10.90 21.08 -6.49
CA PRO A 168 -12.25 21.40 -6.03
C PRO A 168 -12.89 20.20 -5.30
N GLY A 169 -13.49 20.47 -4.14
CA GLY A 169 -14.15 19.47 -3.32
C GLY A 169 -13.23 18.68 -2.38
N VAL A 170 -11.90 18.81 -2.48
CA VAL A 170 -10.99 18.24 -1.49
C VAL A 170 -11.09 19.02 -0.17
N ARG A 171 -11.52 18.31 0.87
CA ARG A 171 -11.78 18.86 2.19
C ARG A 171 -10.60 18.71 3.14
N GLY A 172 -9.74 17.72 2.91
CA GLY A 172 -8.58 17.47 3.77
C GLY A 172 -7.62 16.44 3.21
N LEU A 173 -6.41 16.44 3.74
CA LEU A 173 -5.31 15.55 3.39
C LEU A 173 -4.92 14.71 4.60
N ILE A 174 -4.59 13.44 4.40
CA ILE A 174 -4.12 12.56 5.48
C ILE A 174 -2.79 11.91 5.07
N ASN A 175 -1.77 12.19 5.87
CA ASN A 175 -0.40 11.75 5.61
C ASN A 175 0.04 10.74 6.66
N PHE A 176 0.19 9.47 6.27
CA PHE A 176 0.72 8.40 7.10
C PHE A 176 2.20 8.16 6.78
N ALA A 177 3.08 8.59 7.67
CA ALA A 177 4.53 8.42 7.56
C ALA A 177 5.06 8.79 6.15
N GLY A 178 4.61 9.95 5.62
CA GLY A 178 4.89 10.33 4.24
C GLY A 178 6.30 10.89 4.04
N GLY A 179 6.93 10.48 2.96
CA GLY A 179 8.25 10.96 2.59
C GLY A 179 8.81 10.18 1.40
N LEU A 180 9.99 10.57 0.99
CA LEU A 180 10.79 9.89 -0.03
C LEU A 180 12.24 9.76 0.43
N ARG A 181 12.63 8.55 0.84
CA ARG A 181 14.01 8.25 1.24
C ARG A 181 14.91 8.15 0.02
N GLN A 182 15.97 8.94 -0.02
CA GLN A 182 16.92 9.04 -1.13
C GLN A 182 18.36 9.04 -0.59
N GLU A 183 18.79 7.94 0.02
CA GLU A 183 20.09 7.81 0.68
C GLU A 183 21.29 8.12 -0.23
N GLY A 184 21.17 7.89 -1.54
CA GLY A 184 22.18 8.27 -2.51
C GLY A 184 22.33 9.78 -2.74
N CYS A 185 21.46 10.61 -2.13
CA CYS A 185 21.43 12.06 -2.29
C CYS A 185 21.86 12.76 -1.00
N ALA A 186 22.96 13.46 -1.01
CA ALA A 186 23.41 14.21 0.15
C ALA A 186 22.33 15.19 0.64
N GLY A 187 22.02 15.16 1.94
CA GLY A 187 21.04 16.05 2.55
C GLY A 187 19.59 15.80 2.13
N TRP A 188 19.23 14.59 1.75
CA TRP A 188 17.85 14.21 1.34
C TRP A 188 16.80 14.54 2.41
N GLU A 189 17.10 14.36 3.70
CA GLU A 189 16.19 14.69 4.80
C GLU A 189 15.89 16.21 4.85
N SER A 190 16.93 17.04 4.71
CA SER A 190 16.76 18.49 4.58
C SER A 190 15.98 18.84 3.30
N GLY A 191 16.16 18.07 2.24
CA GLY A 191 15.41 18.18 0.99
C GLY A 191 13.90 17.97 1.21
N LEU A 192 13.51 16.97 1.99
CA LEU A 192 12.11 16.74 2.36
C LEU A 192 11.52 17.94 3.11
N GLY A 193 12.25 18.51 4.08
CA GLY A 193 11.78 19.69 4.81
C GLY A 193 11.60 20.91 3.91
N ARG A 194 12.53 21.16 2.97
CA ARG A 194 12.39 22.24 1.98
C ARG A 194 11.19 22.02 1.08
N ALA A 195 11.05 20.83 0.52
CA ALA A 195 9.93 20.51 -0.37
C ALA A 195 8.57 20.57 0.35
N ALA A 196 8.49 20.10 1.62
CA ALA A 196 7.30 20.27 2.44
C ALA A 196 6.90 21.74 2.61
N SER A 197 7.91 22.62 2.84
CA SER A 197 7.69 24.07 2.88
C SER A 197 7.14 24.63 1.55
N GLU A 198 7.68 24.17 0.41
CA GLU A 198 7.17 24.61 -0.90
C GLU A 198 5.73 24.16 -1.13
N TYR A 199 5.39 22.90 -0.81
CA TYR A 199 4.02 22.40 -0.90
C TYR A 199 3.05 23.22 -0.04
N ALA A 200 3.46 23.58 1.19
CA ALA A 200 2.62 24.33 2.11
C ALA A 200 2.20 25.70 1.60
N LYS A 201 3.09 26.42 0.89
CA LYS A 201 2.82 27.78 0.38
C LYS A 201 1.56 27.87 -0.47
N ASN A 202 1.24 26.80 -1.16
CA ASN A 202 0.10 26.76 -2.08
C ASN A 202 -1.05 25.88 -1.59
N THR A 203 -0.88 25.10 -0.51
CA THR A 203 -1.90 24.18 0.00
C THR A 203 -2.88 24.90 0.92
N LYS A 204 -4.15 24.90 0.56
CA LYS A 204 -5.26 25.50 1.36
C LYS A 204 -5.97 24.47 2.25
N SER A 205 -5.99 23.21 1.83
CA SER A 205 -6.65 22.13 2.57
C SER A 205 -5.90 21.79 3.85
N PRO A 206 -6.59 21.65 4.99
CA PRO A 206 -5.95 21.18 6.21
C PRO A 206 -5.48 19.73 6.07
N SER A 207 -4.45 19.35 6.82
CA SER A 207 -3.84 18.03 6.78
C SER A 207 -3.66 17.41 8.16
N LEU A 208 -3.79 16.08 8.23
CA LEU A 208 -3.54 15.27 9.43
C LEU A 208 -2.35 14.35 9.17
N TRP A 209 -1.33 14.42 10.01
CA TRP A 209 -0.07 13.69 9.84
C TRP A 209 0.16 12.68 10.96
N PHE A 210 0.59 11.47 10.60
CA PHE A 210 0.90 10.39 11.54
C PHE A 210 2.35 9.96 11.38
N TYR A 211 3.13 10.00 12.48
CA TYR A 211 4.50 9.50 12.52
C TYR A 211 4.81 8.88 13.87
N GLY A 212 5.65 7.85 13.87
CA GLY A 212 6.14 7.22 15.09
C GLY A 212 7.65 7.38 15.25
N ASP A 213 8.15 7.13 16.47
CA ASP A 213 9.53 7.45 16.83
C ASP A 213 10.55 6.39 16.37
N ASN A 214 10.13 5.15 16.13
CA ASN A 214 10.97 4.07 15.61
C ASN A 214 10.70 3.76 14.13
N ASP A 215 10.31 4.77 13.34
CA ASP A 215 10.16 4.64 11.89
C ASP A 215 11.53 4.41 11.24
N SER A 216 11.68 3.29 10.52
CA SER A 216 12.95 2.90 9.87
C SER A 216 13.30 3.73 8.64
N TYR A 217 12.34 4.53 8.12
CA TYR A 217 12.52 5.40 6.95
C TYR A 217 12.67 6.86 7.32
N PHE A 218 11.85 7.36 8.26
CA PHE A 218 11.79 8.78 8.62
C PHE A 218 11.93 8.98 10.12
N SER A 219 13.14 9.23 10.55
CA SER A 219 13.45 9.48 11.97
C SER A 219 12.59 10.60 12.56
N SER A 220 12.51 10.65 13.89
CA SER A 220 11.75 11.71 14.57
C SER A 220 12.31 13.10 14.25
N PHE A 221 13.60 13.23 13.97
CA PHE A 221 14.20 14.47 13.47
C PHE A 221 13.65 14.83 12.08
N THR A 222 13.60 13.87 11.16
CA THR A 222 13.17 14.09 9.78
C THR A 222 11.72 14.57 9.72
N TYR A 223 10.78 13.83 10.32
CA TYR A 223 9.37 14.20 10.22
C TYR A 223 9.02 15.48 11.00
N LYS A 224 9.66 15.75 12.15
CA LYS A 224 9.46 16.99 12.88
C LYS A 224 9.94 18.20 12.08
N ASN A 225 11.13 18.10 11.47
CA ASN A 225 11.63 19.14 10.58
C ASN A 225 10.70 19.39 9.37
N MET A 226 10.16 18.32 8.77
CA MET A 226 9.16 18.46 7.69
C MET A 226 7.91 19.18 8.17
N PHE A 227 7.36 18.79 9.32
CA PHE A 227 6.15 19.37 9.90
C PHE A 227 6.34 20.84 10.28
N GLU A 228 7.44 21.17 10.95
CA GLU A 228 7.80 22.54 11.34
C GLU A 228 7.92 23.45 10.11
N LYS A 229 8.64 23.00 9.07
CA LYS A 229 8.79 23.77 7.83
C LYS A 229 7.48 23.92 7.07
N TYR A 230 6.65 22.89 7.05
CA TYR A 230 5.33 22.93 6.42
C TYR A 230 4.43 23.96 7.12
N THR A 231 4.34 23.92 8.44
CA THR A 231 3.49 24.83 9.21
C THR A 231 4.04 26.27 9.22
N ALA A 232 5.36 26.44 9.31
CA ALA A 232 6.00 27.76 9.22
C ALA A 232 5.76 28.44 7.85
N ALA A 233 5.56 27.67 6.79
CA ALA A 233 5.24 28.18 5.45
C ALA A 233 3.73 28.44 5.24
N GLY A 234 2.91 28.29 6.29
CA GLY A 234 1.47 28.57 6.25
C GLY A 234 0.58 27.35 6.03
N GLY A 235 1.14 26.16 5.90
CA GLY A 235 0.38 24.91 5.78
C GLY A 235 -0.40 24.60 7.07
N GLN A 236 -1.68 24.30 6.93
CA GLN A 236 -2.51 23.90 8.06
C GLN A 236 -2.32 22.40 8.30
N ALA A 237 -1.67 22.01 9.39
CA ALA A 237 -1.42 20.62 9.70
C ALA A 237 -1.58 20.31 11.19
N GLU A 238 -2.10 19.12 11.48
CA GLU A 238 -2.18 18.52 12.81
C GLU A 238 -1.27 17.29 12.83
N LEU A 239 -0.33 17.22 13.79
CA LEU A 239 0.61 16.11 13.93
C LEU A 239 0.14 15.15 15.04
N VAL A 240 0.03 13.88 14.71
CA VAL A 240 -0.12 12.77 15.63
C VAL A 240 1.22 12.04 15.70
N ALA A 241 2.08 12.46 16.63
CA ALA A 241 3.30 11.74 16.97
C ALA A 241 2.92 10.63 17.96
N PHE A 242 2.79 9.39 17.48
CA PHE A 242 2.21 8.29 18.26
C PHE A 242 3.25 7.44 19.02
N GLY A 243 4.53 7.85 19.01
CA GLY A 243 5.58 7.17 19.76
C GLY A 243 6.10 5.91 19.06
N VAL A 244 6.59 4.96 19.87
CA VAL A 244 7.09 3.67 19.38
C VAL A 244 5.90 2.75 19.04
N PHE A 245 5.98 2.06 17.91
CA PHE A 245 4.97 1.08 17.48
C PHE A 245 5.63 -0.17 16.91
N GLY A 246 5.41 -1.31 17.55
CA GLY A 246 5.99 -2.58 17.14
C GLY A 246 7.52 -2.50 16.96
N SER A 247 8.02 -3.24 16.01
CA SER A 247 9.44 -3.18 15.60
C SER A 247 9.74 -2.01 14.65
N ASP A 248 8.73 -1.50 13.94
CA ASP A 248 8.84 -0.39 12.99
C ASP A 248 7.51 0.37 12.88
N SER A 249 7.51 1.61 13.33
CA SER A 249 6.31 2.45 13.28
C SER A 249 5.89 2.85 11.86
N HIS A 250 6.74 2.64 10.85
CA HIS A 250 6.36 2.82 9.44
C HIS A 250 5.22 1.92 9.02
N ALA A 251 5.08 0.76 9.66
CA ALA A 251 4.02 -0.22 9.38
C ALA A 251 2.65 0.11 10.03
N MET A 252 2.53 1.17 10.84
CA MET A 252 1.35 1.46 11.66
C MET A 252 0.06 1.49 10.84
N PHE A 253 0.02 2.19 9.71
CA PHE A 253 -1.21 2.33 8.90
C PHE A 253 -1.71 1.00 8.31
N GLY A 254 -0.79 0.13 7.88
CA GLY A 254 -1.11 -1.19 7.33
C GLY A 254 -1.35 -2.25 8.40
N SER A 255 -1.03 -1.96 9.67
CA SER A 255 -1.16 -2.90 10.78
C SER A 255 -2.54 -2.80 11.42
N ARG A 256 -3.10 -3.95 11.79
CA ARG A 256 -4.36 -4.01 12.52
C ARG A 256 -4.30 -3.34 13.89
N SER A 257 -3.20 -3.53 14.62
CA SER A 257 -3.00 -2.84 15.90
C SER A 257 -2.89 -1.32 15.74
N GLY A 258 -2.48 -0.85 14.58
CA GLY A 258 -2.44 0.58 14.26
C GLY A 258 -3.81 1.22 14.06
N GLU A 259 -4.85 0.42 13.78
CA GLU A 259 -6.22 0.92 13.64
C GLU A 259 -6.69 1.69 14.89
N ALA A 260 -6.33 1.23 16.07
CA ALA A 260 -6.65 1.89 17.33
C ALA A 260 -5.97 3.27 17.47
N ILE A 261 -4.88 3.51 16.74
CA ILE A 261 -4.17 4.78 16.73
C ILE A 261 -4.79 5.74 15.73
N TRP A 262 -4.95 5.30 14.46
CA TRP A 262 -5.32 6.22 13.41
C TRP A 262 -6.83 6.43 13.24
N GLN A 263 -7.67 5.40 13.44
CA GLN A 263 -9.12 5.51 13.19
C GLN A 263 -9.79 6.62 14.02
N PRO A 264 -9.58 6.72 15.35
CA PRO A 264 -10.19 7.78 16.14
C PRO A 264 -9.76 9.18 15.71
N LYS A 265 -8.48 9.34 15.32
CA LYS A 265 -7.92 10.63 14.90
C LYS A 265 -8.44 11.05 13.54
N VAL A 266 -8.51 10.11 12.60
CA VAL A 266 -9.12 10.35 11.29
C VAL A 266 -10.60 10.70 11.44
N GLN A 267 -11.35 9.99 12.29
CA GLN A 267 -12.75 10.31 12.55
C GLN A 267 -12.92 11.73 13.12
N GLN A 268 -12.11 12.12 14.10
CA GLN A 268 -12.13 13.49 14.64
C GLN A 268 -11.81 14.54 13.58
N PHE A 269 -10.81 14.26 12.71
CA PHE A 269 -10.44 15.14 11.61
C PHE A 269 -11.60 15.28 10.61
N MET A 270 -12.24 14.18 10.21
CA MET A 270 -13.42 14.19 9.35
C MET A 270 -14.56 15.00 9.95
N GLN A 271 -14.82 14.88 11.26
CA GLN A 271 -15.83 15.67 11.98
C GLN A 271 -15.54 17.18 11.92
N LYS A 272 -14.29 17.58 12.16
CA LYS A 272 -13.85 18.99 12.02
C LYS A 272 -14.09 19.55 10.61
N LEU A 273 -14.03 18.68 9.60
CA LEU A 273 -14.25 19.07 8.19
C LEU A 273 -15.73 19.01 7.78
N GLY A 274 -16.64 18.62 8.66
CA GLY A 274 -18.06 18.45 8.33
C GLY A 274 -18.34 17.30 7.38
N LEU A 275 -17.47 16.27 7.40
CA LEU A 275 -17.60 15.08 6.59
C LEU A 275 -18.35 13.95 7.33
N PRO A 276 -19.04 13.04 6.62
CA PRO A 276 -19.73 11.92 7.24
C PRO A 276 -18.81 11.02 8.08
N VAL A 277 -19.23 10.69 9.30
CA VAL A 277 -18.46 9.85 10.24
C VAL A 277 -19.27 8.70 10.84
N ASP A 278 -20.58 8.72 10.68
CA ASP A 278 -21.46 7.70 11.24
C ASP A 278 -21.33 6.38 10.48
N VAL A 279 -21.36 5.27 11.19
CA VAL A 279 -21.39 3.94 10.58
C VAL A 279 -22.82 3.70 10.06
N ILE A 280 -22.96 3.74 8.75
CA ILE A 280 -24.23 3.51 8.05
C ILE A 280 -24.27 2.18 7.27
N SER A 281 -23.12 1.54 7.08
CA SER A 281 -22.95 0.28 6.33
C SER A 281 -22.12 -0.71 7.17
N PRO A 282 -22.67 -1.25 8.27
CA PRO A 282 -21.96 -2.15 9.18
C PRO A 282 -21.57 -3.49 8.53
N GLU A 283 -22.16 -3.87 7.41
CA GLU A 283 -21.82 -5.06 6.64
C GLU A 283 -20.37 -5.06 6.13
N PHE A 284 -19.74 -3.90 6.01
CA PHE A 284 -18.32 -3.80 5.67
C PHE A 284 -17.39 -3.96 6.87
N ALA A 285 -17.89 -4.23 8.06
CA ALA A 285 -17.04 -4.53 9.21
C ALA A 285 -16.12 -5.73 8.91
N ALA A 286 -14.89 -5.68 9.42
CA ALA A 286 -13.99 -6.82 9.29
C ALA A 286 -14.57 -8.03 10.04
N THR A 287 -14.58 -9.18 9.38
CA THR A 287 -14.67 -10.44 10.12
C THR A 287 -13.50 -10.56 11.08
N PRO A 288 -13.67 -11.07 12.30
CA PRO A 288 -12.53 -11.31 13.18
C PRO A 288 -11.45 -12.08 12.41
N PRO A 289 -10.21 -11.57 12.32
CA PRO A 289 -9.16 -12.30 11.63
C PRO A 289 -8.78 -13.53 12.43
N MET A 290 -8.09 -14.43 11.75
CA MET A 290 -7.39 -15.50 12.42
C MET A 290 -6.48 -14.93 13.53
N PRO A 291 -6.57 -15.42 14.77
CA PRO A 291 -5.66 -14.98 15.83
C PRO A 291 -4.21 -15.29 15.43
N ILE A 292 -3.34 -14.32 15.64
CA ILE A 292 -1.90 -14.51 15.41
C ILE A 292 -1.41 -15.44 16.51
N PRO A 293 -0.81 -16.61 16.16
CA PRO A 293 -0.19 -17.47 17.15
C PRO A 293 0.93 -16.73 17.88
N PRO A 294 1.22 -17.08 19.14
CA PRO A 294 2.34 -16.50 19.86
C PRO A 294 3.67 -16.78 19.12
N ALA A 295 4.58 -15.82 19.20
CA ALA A 295 5.96 -16.02 18.74
C ALA A 295 6.61 -17.20 19.45
N THR A 296 7.44 -17.93 18.75
CA THR A 296 8.21 -19.06 19.28
C THR A 296 9.70 -18.79 19.22
N ASN A 297 10.47 -19.52 20.04
CA ASN A 297 11.93 -19.49 19.98
C ASN A 297 12.48 -20.57 19.00
N PHE A 298 11.72 -20.91 17.95
CA PHE A 298 12.13 -21.93 16.99
C PHE A 298 13.36 -21.52 16.16
N ALA A 299 13.35 -20.28 15.66
CA ALA A 299 14.45 -19.69 14.89
C ALA A 299 14.30 -18.17 14.86
N ASP A 300 15.39 -17.48 14.50
CA ASP A 300 15.32 -16.06 14.14
C ASP A 300 14.56 -15.87 12.82
N ILE A 301 13.84 -14.76 12.69
CA ILE A 301 13.03 -14.45 11.51
C ILE A 301 13.88 -14.42 10.21
N GLY A 302 15.14 -14.04 10.30
CA GLY A 302 16.09 -13.99 9.17
C GLY A 302 16.77 -15.30 8.84
N ASP A 303 16.63 -16.34 9.69
CA ASP A 303 17.28 -17.62 9.44
C ASP A 303 16.51 -18.48 8.43
N VAL A 304 16.84 -18.27 7.15
CA VAL A 304 16.23 -19.00 6.04
C VAL A 304 16.54 -20.50 6.02
N ASN A 305 17.61 -20.94 6.74
CA ASN A 305 18.02 -22.34 6.75
C ASN A 305 17.27 -23.15 7.81
N ALA A 306 16.72 -22.50 8.81
CA ALA A 306 15.93 -23.16 9.84
C ALA A 306 14.53 -23.59 9.36
N ILE A 307 14.05 -23.11 8.21
CA ILE A 307 12.70 -23.39 7.71
C ILE A 307 12.57 -24.87 7.32
N PRO A 308 11.70 -25.64 7.98
CA PRO A 308 11.58 -27.06 7.71
C PRO A 308 10.89 -27.34 6.35
N TYR A 309 11.15 -28.51 5.78
CA TYR A 309 10.51 -29.11 4.63
C TYR A 309 10.73 -28.41 3.29
N ILE A 310 11.12 -27.12 3.21
CA ILE A 310 11.26 -26.38 1.96
C ILE A 310 12.66 -26.52 1.37
N GLY A 311 12.72 -26.61 0.03
CA GLY A 311 13.98 -26.59 -0.73
C GLY A 311 14.45 -25.17 -1.04
N GLU A 312 15.47 -25.05 -1.89
CA GLU A 312 16.09 -23.77 -2.27
C GLU A 312 15.08 -22.74 -2.79
N LYS A 313 14.18 -23.15 -3.70
CA LYS A 313 13.11 -22.25 -4.21
C LYS A 313 12.22 -21.72 -3.08
N GLY A 314 11.95 -22.52 -2.06
CA GLY A 314 11.16 -22.10 -0.90
C GLY A 314 11.91 -21.10 -0.04
N ARG A 315 13.22 -21.28 0.16
CA ARG A 315 14.08 -20.33 0.86
C ARG A 315 14.17 -18.99 0.14
N ASP A 316 14.26 -18.99 -1.19
CA ASP A 316 14.23 -17.77 -1.98
C ASP A 316 12.86 -17.08 -1.92
N GLY A 317 11.76 -17.86 -1.92
CA GLY A 317 10.43 -17.37 -1.66
C GLY A 317 10.29 -16.71 -0.28
N TYR A 318 10.95 -17.26 0.74
CA TYR A 318 10.96 -16.67 2.07
C TYR A 318 11.79 -15.39 2.16
N LYS A 319 12.96 -15.34 1.51
CA LYS A 319 13.74 -14.09 1.38
C LYS A 319 12.88 -12.98 0.74
N ASN A 320 12.14 -13.34 -0.31
CA ASN A 320 11.19 -12.41 -0.92
C ASN A 320 10.07 -12.01 0.05
N PHE A 321 9.50 -12.94 0.81
CA PHE A 321 8.51 -12.63 1.86
C PHE A 321 9.06 -11.62 2.88
N LEU A 322 10.32 -11.71 3.28
CA LEU A 322 10.93 -10.77 4.24
C LEU A 322 11.00 -9.33 3.70
N THR A 323 10.86 -9.11 2.40
CA THR A 323 10.81 -7.77 1.79
C THR A 323 9.40 -7.21 1.67
N LYS A 324 8.36 -7.97 2.04
CA LYS A 324 6.96 -7.63 1.82
C LYS A 324 6.43 -6.72 2.92
N GLN A 325 5.38 -5.97 2.58
CA GLN A 325 4.73 -5.04 3.50
C GLN A 325 3.83 -5.77 4.52
N TYR A 326 3.69 -5.19 5.70
CA TYR A 326 2.79 -5.66 6.75
C TYR A 326 1.31 -5.31 6.43
N PRO A 327 0.35 -6.10 6.97
CA PRO A 327 0.54 -7.39 7.61
C PRO A 327 0.91 -8.46 6.59
N ARG A 328 1.75 -9.43 6.97
CA ARG A 328 2.20 -10.50 6.08
C ARG A 328 2.29 -11.85 6.81
N ALA A 329 2.11 -12.94 6.07
CA ALA A 329 2.24 -14.29 6.61
C ALA A 329 2.93 -15.23 5.63
N PHE A 330 3.78 -16.12 6.12
CA PHE A 330 4.41 -17.20 5.39
C PHE A 330 3.98 -18.55 5.97
N VAL A 331 3.58 -19.46 5.09
CA VAL A 331 3.08 -20.79 5.46
C VAL A 331 3.82 -21.89 4.72
N ILE A 332 3.92 -23.05 5.36
CA ILE A 332 4.54 -24.25 4.79
C ILE A 332 3.68 -25.48 5.07
N SER A 333 3.85 -26.51 4.24
CA SER A 333 3.31 -27.84 4.45
C SER A 333 4.42 -28.87 4.64
N ALA A 334 4.11 -30.00 5.24
CA ALA A 334 5.05 -31.11 5.39
C ALA A 334 5.52 -31.69 4.03
N SER A 335 4.77 -31.46 2.94
CA SER A 335 5.18 -31.84 1.58
C SER A 335 6.15 -30.86 0.91
N GLY A 336 6.62 -29.81 1.62
CA GLY A 336 7.54 -28.80 1.10
C GLY A 336 6.89 -27.72 0.25
N ARG A 337 5.54 -27.66 0.19
CA ARG A 337 4.82 -26.54 -0.43
C ARG A 337 4.78 -25.36 0.52
N TRP A 338 4.79 -24.18 -0.06
CA TRP A 338 4.79 -22.92 0.68
C TRP A 338 3.99 -21.86 -0.07
N SER A 339 3.55 -20.89 0.67
CA SER A 339 2.97 -19.66 0.11
C SER A 339 3.11 -18.51 1.11
N TRP A 340 2.87 -17.31 0.63
CA TRP A 340 2.79 -16.13 1.48
C TRP A 340 1.69 -15.20 0.98
N ALA A 341 1.23 -14.34 1.87
CA ALA A 341 0.36 -13.23 1.55
C ALA A 341 0.82 -11.99 2.30
N GLU A 342 0.64 -10.82 1.68
CA GLU A 342 0.94 -9.52 2.27
C GLU A 342 -0.27 -8.60 2.16
N MET A 343 -0.36 -7.61 3.05
CA MET A 343 -1.39 -6.57 3.07
C MET A 343 -2.83 -7.12 3.00
N GLY A 344 -3.80 -6.23 3.10
CA GLY A 344 -5.20 -6.62 3.01
C GLY A 344 -5.71 -7.37 4.24
N ASP A 345 -6.96 -7.80 4.18
CA ASP A 345 -7.60 -8.53 5.26
C ASP A 345 -7.02 -9.93 5.40
N ASP A 346 -6.74 -10.31 6.63
CA ASP A 346 -6.35 -11.65 7.05
C ASP A 346 -5.32 -12.33 6.14
N PRO A 347 -4.08 -11.84 6.07
CA PRO A 347 -3.02 -12.47 5.28
C PRO A 347 -2.70 -13.89 5.75
N LEU A 348 -2.95 -14.21 7.02
CA LEU A 348 -2.77 -15.55 7.59
C LEU A 348 -3.71 -16.54 6.90
N LYS A 349 -4.99 -16.23 6.88
CA LYS A 349 -6.00 -17.05 6.21
C LYS A 349 -5.71 -17.20 4.72
N ARG A 350 -5.39 -16.08 4.04
CA ARG A 350 -5.09 -16.09 2.60
C ARG A 350 -3.87 -16.93 2.27
N ALA A 351 -2.78 -16.82 3.03
CA ALA A 351 -1.59 -17.64 2.85
C ALA A 351 -1.91 -19.13 3.03
N LEU A 352 -2.66 -19.48 4.07
CA LEU A 352 -3.11 -20.86 4.31
C LEU A 352 -3.98 -21.39 3.18
N ASP A 353 -4.97 -20.63 2.71
CA ASP A 353 -5.86 -21.03 1.62
C ASP A 353 -5.09 -21.25 0.31
N ILE A 354 -4.13 -20.37 -0.03
CA ILE A 354 -3.27 -20.54 -1.21
C ILE A 354 -2.43 -21.83 -1.08
N CYS A 355 -1.82 -22.04 0.09
CA CYS A 355 -1.00 -23.21 0.33
C CYS A 355 -1.83 -24.50 0.23
N ARG A 356 -2.97 -24.58 0.88
CA ARG A 356 -3.86 -25.75 0.84
C ARG A 356 -4.33 -26.06 -0.57
N LYS A 357 -4.72 -25.05 -1.33
CA LYS A 357 -5.12 -25.20 -2.73
C LYS A 357 -4.01 -25.81 -3.60
N ASN A 358 -2.75 -25.44 -3.32
CA ASN A 358 -1.60 -25.85 -4.11
C ASN A 358 -0.94 -27.15 -3.61
N SER A 359 -1.14 -27.50 -2.35
CA SER A 359 -0.50 -28.68 -1.73
C SER A 359 -1.40 -29.90 -1.66
N GLY A 360 -2.71 -29.70 -1.56
CA GLY A 360 -3.65 -30.77 -1.21
C GLY A 360 -3.44 -31.35 0.21
N THR A 361 -2.57 -30.74 1.01
CA THR A 361 -2.22 -31.18 2.36
C THR A 361 -2.38 -30.03 3.35
N GLU A 362 -2.31 -30.35 4.63
CA GLU A 362 -2.35 -29.34 5.69
C GLU A 362 -1.16 -28.38 5.58
N CYS A 363 -1.45 -27.07 5.73
CA CYS A 363 -0.46 -26.02 5.76
C CYS A 363 -0.52 -25.32 7.10
N ARG A 364 0.65 -24.93 7.62
CA ARG A 364 0.81 -24.28 8.92
C ARG A 364 1.58 -22.97 8.78
N LEU A 365 1.26 -22.01 9.64
CA LEU A 365 1.99 -20.75 9.72
C LEU A 365 3.43 -21.01 10.17
N TYR A 366 4.39 -20.45 9.45
CA TYR A 366 5.80 -20.41 9.83
C TYR A 366 6.18 -19.06 10.42
N ALA A 367 5.84 -17.99 9.72
CA ALA A 367 6.14 -16.63 10.15
C ALA A 367 4.94 -15.70 9.91
N VAL A 368 4.75 -14.76 10.83
CA VAL A 368 3.76 -13.67 10.75
C VAL A 368 4.48 -12.38 11.07
N ASP A 369 4.35 -11.41 10.19
CA ASP A 369 5.03 -10.12 10.26
C ASP A 369 6.55 -10.28 10.43
N ASP A 370 7.11 -9.98 11.60
CA ASP A 370 8.52 -10.08 11.96
C ASP A 370 8.80 -11.21 12.98
N GLN A 371 7.87 -12.15 13.15
CA GLN A 371 7.96 -13.20 14.16
C GLN A 371 7.82 -14.60 13.58
N VAL A 372 8.65 -15.52 14.02
CA VAL A 372 8.46 -16.95 13.77
C VAL A 372 7.43 -17.48 14.76
N VAL A 373 6.37 -18.10 14.23
CA VAL A 373 5.25 -18.67 15.00
C VAL A 373 5.21 -20.20 14.87
N TRP A 374 6.23 -20.82 14.27
CA TRP A 374 6.33 -22.24 14.08
C TRP A 374 6.56 -22.97 15.40
N GLY A 375 5.55 -23.73 15.85
CA GLY A 375 5.67 -24.60 17.01
C GLY A 375 6.07 -26.03 16.59
N LYS A 376 6.88 -26.73 17.41
CA LYS A 376 6.96 -28.20 17.35
C LYS A 376 5.66 -28.73 17.95
N ASP A 377 5.05 -29.70 17.29
CA ASP A 377 3.95 -30.49 17.87
C ASP A 377 4.45 -31.26 19.09
#